data_376d42f269f78224b20eefce8e527171
#
_entry.id   376d42f269f78224b20eefce8e527171
#
_cell.length_a   1.000
_cell.length_b   1.000
_cell.length_c   1.000
_cell.angle_alpha   90.00
_cell.angle_beta   90.00
_cell.angle_gamma   90.00
#
_symmetry.space_group_name_H-M   'P 1'
#
loop_
_entity.id
_entity.type
_entity.pdbx_description
1 polymer ?
#
loop_
_entity_poly.entity_id
_entity_poly.type
_entity_poly.pdbx_seq_one_letter_code
_entity_poly.pdbx_strand_id
1 'polypeptide(L)'
;MAVEGSNTQLKKNAGGLWLGVFQSLSFVAPAATAASFYVVEAGILGASLPITYVIAVIGVLSAMYMNYSFSKRISHAGGYYSYVRAGFGSRTGIFASWLYLFNLLGAVSGFSILFFAGVLWPIIPGLASNPLGWIPLMFIPFLIITILLLSGLRPSLYYTMIGGVLEIIFLVVISIIIIAKVGPSNSVLPFTFTGHSFSQVGLATVYAILGYVGVGSVVTLSEEMKQPKKTVPKAILIAIGMSALAYIISTYAFTVGWGINNMANFASTSNPGFVVVAKYGGPIAATIFIILTLNSFISNGIAEGNALSRTGFAMARDSIVFPKGLSHVAKRTGAPYKVIIVEMIIVAIIALVGGLIWGPFLAAAVITTMNGASLYVVHIIANFSLPVWGKRTLKAKVKELLPFAIFPLVATFVYAFAIYGVFIPIPSYPLNIASYWLVAIVLSGIVVAVVIGKFRKKEELDKIGIEVGTSEQRQ
;
A
#
# COMPACT_ATOMS: atom_id res chain seq x y z
N MET A 1 -27.68 20.26 30.71
CA MET A 1 -26.40 20.41 29.99
C MET A 1 -26.57 19.81 28.62
N ALA A 2 -26.72 20.64 27.58
CA ALA A 2 -26.82 20.17 26.22
C ALA A 2 -25.48 19.53 25.83
N VAL A 3 -25.51 18.26 25.45
CA VAL A 3 -24.34 17.58 24.89
C VAL A 3 -23.99 18.31 23.59
N GLU A 4 -22.95 19.13 23.63
CA GLU A 4 -22.37 19.77 22.42
C GLU A 4 -22.17 18.70 21.37
N GLY A 5 -22.78 18.90 20.19
CA GLY A 5 -22.79 17.95 19.10
C GLY A 5 -21.39 17.42 18.79
N SER A 6 -21.19 16.14 19.04
CA SER A 6 -19.93 15.47 18.74
C SER A 6 -19.63 15.60 17.24
N ASN A 7 -18.53 16.29 16.88
CA ASN A 7 -18.12 16.43 15.50
C ASN A 7 -17.63 15.05 14.99
N THR A 8 -18.51 14.33 14.29
CA THR A 8 -18.25 13.01 13.71
C THR A 8 -18.09 13.07 12.18
N GLN A 9 -17.86 14.25 11.63
CA GLN A 9 -17.64 14.44 10.20
C GLN A 9 -16.19 14.85 9.92
N LEU A 10 -15.58 14.20 8.95
CA LEU A 10 -14.26 14.56 8.44
C LEU A 10 -14.29 15.91 7.72
N LYS A 11 -13.15 16.61 7.70
CA LYS A 11 -13.01 17.92 7.09
C LYS A 11 -13.11 17.86 5.58
N LYS A 12 -14.20 18.31 5.00
CA LYS A 12 -14.40 18.34 3.52
C LYS A 12 -13.39 19.26 2.83
N ASN A 13 -13.06 18.94 1.56
CA ASN A 13 -12.20 19.74 0.69
C ASN A 13 -10.77 19.96 1.22
N ALA A 14 -10.26 19.07 2.05
CA ALA A 14 -8.90 19.14 2.59
C ALA A 14 -7.84 18.84 1.53
N GLY A 15 -8.10 17.93 0.55
CA GLY A 15 -7.18 17.51 -0.50
C GLY A 15 -7.65 17.85 -1.92
N GLY A 16 -6.70 18.24 -2.78
CA GLY A 16 -6.88 18.38 -4.24
C GLY A 16 -6.25 17.23 -5.03
N LEU A 17 -6.29 17.32 -6.37
CA LEU A 17 -5.80 16.27 -7.27
C LEU A 17 -4.36 15.82 -6.93
N TRP A 18 -3.43 16.75 -6.89
CA TRP A 18 -2.00 16.44 -6.68
C TRP A 18 -1.74 15.85 -5.29
N LEU A 19 -2.41 16.34 -4.26
CA LEU A 19 -2.32 15.75 -2.92
C LEU A 19 -2.84 14.30 -2.91
N GLY A 20 -3.89 14.00 -3.68
CA GLY A 20 -4.38 12.63 -3.86
C GLY A 20 -3.43 11.75 -4.67
N VAL A 21 -2.78 12.29 -5.70
CA VAL A 21 -1.74 11.58 -6.47
C VAL A 21 -0.59 11.19 -5.56
N PHE A 22 -0.07 12.14 -4.77
CA PHE A 22 1.07 11.87 -3.90
C PHE A 22 0.71 11.05 -2.65
N GLN A 23 -0.54 11.06 -2.19
CA GLN A 23 -1.04 10.06 -1.24
C GLN A 23 -0.84 8.65 -1.79
N SER A 24 -1.29 8.39 -3.00
CA SER A 24 -1.15 7.10 -3.67
C SER A 24 0.30 6.75 -3.98
N LEU A 25 1.08 7.73 -4.45
CA LEU A 25 2.47 7.54 -4.82
C LEU A 25 3.37 7.27 -3.61
N SER A 26 3.14 7.96 -2.49
CA SER A 26 3.89 7.74 -1.25
C SER A 26 3.55 6.39 -0.60
N PHE A 27 2.32 5.91 -0.78
CA PHE A 27 1.98 4.56 -0.35
C PHE A 27 2.77 3.50 -1.14
N VAL A 28 3.04 3.75 -2.42
CA VAL A 28 3.88 2.90 -3.29
C VAL A 28 5.36 2.96 -2.90
N ALA A 29 5.82 4.04 -2.26
CA ALA A 29 7.17 4.24 -1.74
C ALA A 29 8.28 3.99 -2.79
N PRO A 30 8.42 4.84 -3.81
CA PRO A 30 9.28 4.55 -4.96
C PRO A 30 10.76 4.31 -4.63
N ALA A 31 11.35 5.11 -3.75
CA ALA A 31 12.76 4.97 -3.37
C ALA A 31 12.99 3.71 -2.50
N ALA A 32 12.07 3.42 -1.57
CA ALA A 32 12.13 2.22 -0.75
C ALA A 32 11.96 0.94 -1.60
N THR A 33 11.04 0.95 -2.57
CA THR A 33 10.84 -0.15 -3.52
C THR A 33 12.09 -0.40 -4.36
N ALA A 34 12.72 0.66 -4.89
CA ALA A 34 13.95 0.54 -5.66
C ALA A 34 15.13 0.00 -4.82
N ALA A 35 15.18 0.32 -3.53
CA ALA A 35 16.21 -0.17 -2.63
C ALA A 35 15.98 -1.61 -2.14
N SER A 36 14.73 -2.13 -2.16
CA SER A 36 14.36 -3.42 -1.57
C SER A 36 13.86 -4.46 -2.58
N PHE A 37 12.80 -4.17 -3.34
CA PHE A 37 12.15 -5.17 -4.20
C PHE A 37 12.98 -5.55 -5.43
N TYR A 38 13.75 -4.62 -6.01
CA TYR A 38 14.60 -4.92 -7.16
C TYR A 38 15.62 -6.02 -6.85
N VAL A 39 16.06 -6.14 -5.59
CA VAL A 39 16.98 -7.18 -5.14
C VAL A 39 16.33 -8.57 -5.24
N VAL A 40 15.10 -8.70 -4.76
CA VAL A 40 14.35 -9.97 -4.79
C VAL A 40 14.08 -10.41 -6.23
N GLU A 41 13.61 -9.48 -7.06
CA GLU A 41 13.27 -9.76 -8.46
C GLU A 41 14.50 -10.08 -9.32
N ALA A 42 15.63 -9.40 -9.06
CA ALA A 42 16.89 -9.72 -9.70
C ALA A 42 17.38 -11.14 -9.37
N GLY A 43 17.06 -11.64 -8.16
CA GLY A 43 17.34 -13.04 -7.80
C GLY A 43 16.52 -14.07 -8.60
N ILE A 44 15.38 -13.67 -9.15
CA ILE A 44 14.49 -14.54 -9.93
C ILE A 44 14.81 -14.45 -11.43
N LEU A 45 14.97 -13.26 -11.97
CA LEU A 45 15.09 -13.01 -13.41
C LEU A 45 16.39 -12.34 -13.84
N GLY A 46 17.31 -12.06 -12.92
CA GLY A 46 18.56 -11.40 -13.26
C GLY A 46 18.36 -10.14 -14.09
N ALA A 47 18.91 -10.13 -15.30
CA ALA A 47 18.86 -8.98 -16.19
C ALA A 47 17.46 -8.67 -16.75
N SER A 48 16.51 -9.60 -16.73
CA SER A 48 15.15 -9.39 -17.24
C SER A 48 14.22 -8.70 -16.23
N LEU A 49 14.78 -8.09 -15.19
CA LEU A 49 14.05 -7.28 -14.19
C LEU A 49 13.16 -6.17 -14.81
N PRO A 50 13.60 -5.35 -15.79
CA PRO A 50 12.79 -4.24 -16.30
C PRO A 50 11.48 -4.65 -16.98
N ILE A 51 11.48 -5.79 -17.71
CA ILE A 51 10.27 -6.23 -18.44
C ILE A 51 9.15 -6.61 -17.48
N THR A 52 9.45 -7.05 -16.24
CA THR A 52 8.43 -7.39 -15.24
C THR A 52 7.63 -6.17 -14.83
N TYR A 53 8.27 -4.99 -14.71
CA TYR A 53 7.59 -3.73 -14.41
C TYR A 53 6.73 -3.24 -15.57
N VAL A 54 7.10 -3.52 -16.83
CA VAL A 54 6.26 -3.24 -17.99
C VAL A 54 4.97 -4.09 -17.94
N ILE A 55 5.11 -5.39 -17.66
CA ILE A 55 3.94 -6.28 -17.54
C ILE A 55 3.12 -5.94 -16.30
N ALA A 56 3.78 -5.60 -15.20
CA ALA A 56 3.13 -5.23 -13.95
C ALA A 56 2.17 -4.05 -14.12
N VAL A 57 2.49 -3.07 -14.98
CA VAL A 57 1.59 -1.94 -15.27
C VAL A 57 0.23 -2.43 -15.78
N ILE A 58 0.22 -3.44 -16.66
CA ILE A 58 -1.02 -4.02 -17.20
C ILE A 58 -1.83 -4.68 -16.09
N GLY A 59 -1.14 -5.46 -15.22
CA GLY A 59 -1.75 -6.09 -14.06
C GLY A 59 -2.33 -5.06 -13.08
N VAL A 60 -1.58 -4.01 -12.78
CA VAL A 60 -1.99 -2.92 -11.87
C VAL A 60 -3.17 -2.12 -12.43
N LEU A 61 -3.15 -1.78 -13.72
CA LEU A 61 -4.29 -1.12 -14.37
C LEU A 61 -5.55 -1.99 -14.26
N SER A 62 -5.41 -3.30 -14.48
CA SER A 62 -6.52 -4.25 -14.32
C SER A 62 -7.01 -4.30 -12.88
N ALA A 63 -6.09 -4.37 -11.90
CA ALA A 63 -6.41 -4.42 -10.48
C ALA A 63 -7.08 -3.13 -9.99
N MET A 64 -6.63 -1.98 -10.45
CA MET A 64 -7.16 -0.67 -10.06
C MET A 64 -8.42 -0.27 -10.83
N TYR A 65 -8.82 -1.01 -11.85
CA TYR A 65 -10.05 -0.74 -12.61
C TYR A 65 -11.29 -0.73 -11.71
N MET A 66 -11.33 -1.60 -10.71
CA MET A 66 -12.37 -1.63 -9.69
C MET A 66 -12.39 -0.32 -8.88
N ASN A 67 -11.25 0.12 -8.32
CA ASN A 67 -11.13 1.37 -7.58
C ASN A 67 -11.52 2.58 -8.43
N TYR A 68 -11.05 2.63 -9.68
CA TYR A 68 -11.41 3.66 -10.65
C TYR A 68 -12.92 3.71 -10.91
N SER A 69 -13.56 2.56 -11.09
CA SER A 69 -14.98 2.47 -11.43
C SER A 69 -15.89 2.84 -10.26
N PHE A 70 -15.60 2.33 -9.07
CA PHE A 70 -16.36 2.66 -7.86
C PHE A 70 -16.16 4.11 -7.43
N SER A 71 -14.93 4.63 -7.45
CA SER A 71 -14.64 5.99 -6.99
C SER A 71 -15.31 7.08 -7.82
N LYS A 72 -15.72 6.80 -9.05
CA LYS A 72 -16.56 7.71 -9.85
C LYS A 72 -17.96 7.91 -9.27
N ARG A 73 -18.40 7.03 -8.38
CA ARG A 73 -19.79 7.00 -7.91
C ARG A 73 -19.92 6.97 -6.40
N ILE A 74 -19.02 6.29 -5.70
CA ILE A 74 -19.03 6.10 -4.26
C ILE A 74 -17.88 6.90 -3.65
N SER A 75 -18.20 7.76 -2.67
CA SER A 75 -17.25 8.56 -1.91
C SER A 75 -17.44 8.29 -0.43
N HIS A 76 -16.61 7.40 0.15
CA HIS A 76 -16.71 6.97 1.54
C HIS A 76 -15.33 6.68 2.14
N ALA A 77 -15.09 7.11 3.37
CA ALA A 77 -13.80 6.95 4.06
C ALA A 77 -13.37 5.48 4.26
N GLY A 78 -14.31 4.56 4.25
CA GLY A 78 -14.02 3.13 4.35
C GLY A 78 -13.41 2.50 3.08
N GLY A 79 -13.34 3.21 1.95
CA GLY A 79 -12.73 2.70 0.71
C GLY A 79 -13.28 1.33 0.30
N TYR A 80 -12.42 0.30 0.33
CA TYR A 80 -12.77 -1.09 -0.03
C TYR A 80 -13.98 -1.65 0.70
N TYR A 81 -14.16 -1.28 1.96
CA TYR A 81 -15.33 -1.64 2.75
C TYR A 81 -16.64 -1.29 2.04
N SER A 82 -16.77 -0.04 1.59
CA SER A 82 -17.97 0.45 0.91
C SER A 82 -18.14 -0.17 -0.48
N TYR A 83 -17.04 -0.44 -1.18
CA TYR A 83 -17.06 -1.06 -2.50
C TYR A 83 -17.53 -2.53 -2.44
N VAL A 84 -16.98 -3.29 -1.50
CA VAL A 84 -17.41 -4.68 -1.26
C VAL A 84 -18.86 -4.74 -0.81
N ARG A 85 -19.26 -3.82 0.10
CA ARG A 85 -20.65 -3.71 0.54
C ARG A 85 -21.60 -3.43 -0.63
N ALA A 86 -21.24 -2.53 -1.53
CA ALA A 86 -22.08 -2.19 -2.67
C ALA A 86 -22.38 -3.39 -3.59
N GLY A 87 -21.42 -4.31 -3.75
CA GLY A 87 -21.63 -5.54 -4.53
C GLY A 87 -22.28 -6.68 -3.75
N PHE A 88 -21.75 -6.98 -2.56
CA PHE A 88 -22.07 -8.21 -1.83
C PHE A 88 -22.83 -8.00 -0.52
N GLY A 89 -23.13 -6.75 -0.15
CA GLY A 89 -23.85 -6.41 1.07
C GLY A 89 -22.96 -6.24 2.31
N SER A 90 -23.61 -5.84 3.40
CA SER A 90 -22.92 -5.32 4.60
C SER A 90 -22.04 -6.35 5.30
N ARG A 91 -22.45 -7.62 5.39
CA ARG A 91 -21.64 -8.66 6.05
C ARG A 91 -20.30 -8.87 5.35
N THR A 92 -20.31 -8.95 4.02
CA THR A 92 -19.09 -9.10 3.23
C THR A 92 -18.24 -7.81 3.29
N GLY A 93 -18.87 -6.63 3.38
CA GLY A 93 -18.19 -5.37 3.63
C GLY A 93 -17.47 -5.35 4.97
N ILE A 94 -18.09 -5.82 6.05
CA ILE A 94 -17.50 -5.96 7.38
C ILE A 94 -16.28 -6.90 7.33
N PHE A 95 -16.42 -8.05 6.67
CA PHE A 95 -15.32 -8.99 6.48
C PHE A 95 -14.13 -8.32 5.77
N ALA A 96 -14.37 -7.63 4.66
CA ALA A 96 -13.33 -6.96 3.91
C ALA A 96 -12.66 -5.82 4.71
N SER A 97 -13.45 -5.06 5.51
CA SER A 97 -12.90 -3.99 6.36
C SER A 97 -11.98 -4.54 7.45
N TRP A 98 -12.32 -5.70 8.02
CA TRP A 98 -11.49 -6.38 9.01
C TRP A 98 -10.13 -6.77 8.44
N LEU A 99 -10.10 -7.44 7.30
CA LEU A 99 -8.85 -7.83 6.64
C LEU A 99 -8.02 -6.61 6.24
N TYR A 100 -8.68 -5.57 5.72
CA TYR A 100 -8.00 -4.35 5.30
C TYR A 100 -7.41 -3.57 6.48
N LEU A 101 -8.08 -3.53 7.63
CA LEU A 101 -7.56 -2.93 8.85
C LEU A 101 -6.24 -3.60 9.28
N PHE A 102 -6.21 -4.93 9.33
CA PHE A 102 -4.99 -5.67 9.69
C PHE A 102 -3.88 -5.54 8.64
N ASN A 103 -4.24 -5.46 7.37
CA ASN A 103 -3.28 -5.11 6.32
C ASN A 103 -2.60 -3.77 6.65
N LEU A 104 -3.35 -2.72 6.92
CA LEU A 104 -2.79 -1.39 7.16
C LEU A 104 -2.00 -1.31 8.48
N LEU A 105 -2.45 -1.98 9.54
CA LEU A 105 -1.69 -2.08 10.81
C LEU A 105 -0.33 -2.73 10.58
N GLY A 106 -0.29 -3.85 9.84
CA GLY A 106 0.94 -4.55 9.51
C GLY A 106 1.85 -3.74 8.56
N ALA A 107 1.26 -3.01 7.62
CA ALA A 107 1.99 -2.18 6.69
C ALA A 107 2.75 -1.05 7.42
N VAL A 108 2.07 -0.26 8.26
CA VAL A 108 2.72 0.81 9.04
C VAL A 108 3.78 0.25 9.98
N SER A 109 3.51 -0.86 10.68
CA SER A 109 4.46 -1.42 11.65
C SER A 109 5.65 -2.10 11.00
N GLY A 110 5.42 -2.94 9.98
CA GLY A 110 6.45 -3.71 9.29
C GLY A 110 7.22 -2.87 8.27
N PHE A 111 6.53 -2.42 7.23
CA PHE A 111 7.21 -1.75 6.11
C PHE A 111 7.75 -0.37 6.50
N SER A 112 6.96 0.45 7.21
CA SER A 112 7.37 1.82 7.48
C SER A 112 8.28 1.95 8.70
N ILE A 113 7.95 1.28 9.82
CA ILE A 113 8.69 1.49 11.07
C ILE A 113 9.89 0.54 11.18
N LEU A 114 9.65 -0.76 11.00
CA LEU A 114 10.69 -1.75 11.21
C LEU A 114 11.73 -1.79 10.10
N PHE A 115 11.35 -1.64 8.81
CA PHE A 115 12.36 -1.52 7.75
C PHE A 115 13.20 -0.25 7.90
N PHE A 116 12.60 0.89 8.27
CA PHE A 116 13.36 2.09 8.58
C PHE A 116 14.44 1.81 9.64
N ALA A 117 14.03 1.22 10.77
CA ALA A 117 14.97 0.88 11.85
C ALA A 117 16.00 -0.16 11.41
N GLY A 118 15.57 -1.19 10.66
CA GLY A 118 16.44 -2.26 10.18
C GLY A 118 17.47 -1.83 9.15
N VAL A 119 17.15 -0.83 8.32
CA VAL A 119 18.09 -0.25 7.35
C VAL A 119 19.06 0.71 8.05
N LEU A 120 18.58 1.49 9.01
CA LEU A 120 19.41 2.51 9.65
C LEU A 120 20.32 1.93 10.77
N TRP A 121 19.86 0.91 11.48
CA TRP A 121 20.59 0.33 12.62
C TRP A 121 22.02 -0.12 12.29
N PRO A 122 22.27 -0.93 11.25
CA PRO A 122 23.63 -1.39 10.94
C PRO A 122 24.56 -0.29 10.43
N ILE A 123 24.02 0.86 10.03
CA ILE A 123 24.82 2.00 9.51
C ILE A 123 25.40 2.86 10.64
N ILE A 124 24.82 2.79 11.86
CA ILE A 124 25.28 3.59 13.02
C ILE A 124 26.17 2.73 13.92
N PRO A 125 27.52 2.90 13.88
CA PRO A 125 28.45 2.00 14.57
C PRO A 125 28.18 1.83 16.07
N GLY A 126 27.79 2.91 16.76
CA GLY A 126 27.51 2.87 18.21
C GLY A 126 26.22 2.14 18.57
N LEU A 127 25.29 1.97 17.64
CA LEU A 127 24.04 1.22 17.83
C LEU A 127 24.14 -0.19 17.26
N ALA A 128 24.89 -0.40 16.19
CA ALA A 128 25.02 -1.69 15.52
C ALA A 128 25.60 -2.78 16.45
N SER A 129 26.44 -2.43 17.40
CA SER A 129 27.00 -3.35 18.42
C SER A 129 26.00 -3.75 19.51
N ASN A 130 24.89 -3.02 19.65
CA ASN A 130 23.86 -3.29 20.66
C ASN A 130 22.68 -4.02 20.01
N PRO A 131 22.33 -5.26 20.44
CA PRO A 131 21.19 -6.00 19.89
C PRO A 131 19.83 -5.26 19.98
N LEU A 132 19.68 -4.34 20.91
CA LEU A 132 18.48 -3.51 21.08
C LEU A 132 18.64 -2.08 20.53
N GLY A 133 19.75 -1.79 19.83
CA GLY A 133 20.07 -0.48 19.29
C GLY A 133 19.08 0.01 18.21
N TRP A 134 18.29 -0.88 17.64
CA TRP A 134 17.22 -0.55 16.70
C TRP A 134 15.98 0.06 17.37
N ILE A 135 15.76 -0.18 18.69
CA ILE A 135 14.55 0.29 19.40
C ILE A 135 14.42 1.81 19.38
N PRO A 136 15.42 2.61 19.77
CA PRO A 136 15.31 4.06 19.66
C PRO A 136 15.09 4.54 18.21
N LEU A 137 15.62 3.82 17.22
CA LEU A 137 15.49 4.18 15.81
C LEU A 137 14.08 3.98 15.29
N MET A 138 13.33 2.98 15.76
CA MET A 138 11.92 2.78 15.37
C MET A 138 11.01 3.91 15.83
N PHE A 139 11.36 4.61 16.92
CA PHE A 139 10.56 5.73 17.40
C PHE A 139 10.69 6.98 16.52
N ILE A 140 11.72 7.10 15.69
CA ILE A 140 11.88 8.23 14.75
C ILE A 140 10.71 8.27 13.74
N PRO A 141 10.52 7.25 12.89
CA PRO A 141 9.37 7.23 11.96
C PRO A 141 8.03 7.18 12.71
N PHE A 142 7.93 6.42 13.80
CA PHE A 142 6.72 6.35 14.61
C PHE A 142 6.22 7.71 15.06
N LEU A 143 7.09 8.55 15.63
CA LEU A 143 6.73 9.88 16.12
C LEU A 143 6.38 10.82 14.97
N ILE A 144 7.17 10.83 13.89
CA ILE A 144 6.92 11.70 12.73
C ILE A 144 5.56 11.35 12.10
N ILE A 145 5.29 10.06 11.87
CA ILE A 145 4.03 9.57 11.31
C ILE A 145 2.87 9.99 12.23
N THR A 146 2.96 9.69 13.54
CA THR A 146 1.90 9.98 14.50
C THR A 146 1.59 11.48 14.57
N ILE A 147 2.60 12.33 14.66
CA ILE A 147 2.45 13.79 14.73
C ILE A 147 1.77 14.30 13.45
N LEU A 148 2.19 13.84 12.27
CA LEU A 148 1.61 14.29 11.01
C LEU A 148 0.17 13.80 10.83
N LEU A 149 -0.17 12.59 11.24
CA LEU A 149 -1.56 12.11 11.24
C LEU A 149 -2.46 12.93 12.16
N LEU A 150 -2.00 13.27 13.37
CA LEU A 150 -2.73 14.10 14.35
C LEU A 150 -2.85 15.57 13.90
N SER A 151 -1.90 16.07 13.10
CA SER A 151 -1.93 17.41 12.52
C SER A 151 -3.02 17.60 11.46
N GLY A 152 -3.67 16.49 11.05
CA GLY A 152 -4.74 16.48 10.07
C GLY A 152 -4.28 16.12 8.66
N LEU A 153 -5.26 15.90 7.78
CA LEU A 153 -4.98 15.37 6.44
C LEU A 153 -4.07 16.28 5.61
N ARG A 154 -4.33 17.59 5.63
CA ARG A 154 -3.63 18.52 4.74
C ARG A 154 -2.12 18.61 5.00
N PRO A 155 -1.62 18.78 6.24
CA PRO A 155 -0.19 18.75 6.53
C PRO A 155 0.46 17.41 6.16
N SER A 156 -0.19 16.29 6.47
CA SER A 156 0.33 14.95 6.13
C SER A 156 0.46 14.75 4.62
N LEU A 157 -0.52 15.21 3.83
CA LEU A 157 -0.47 15.15 2.37
C LEU A 157 0.59 16.08 1.75
N TYR A 158 0.84 17.24 2.33
CA TYR A 158 1.94 18.12 1.85
C TYR A 158 3.30 17.48 2.10
N TYR A 159 3.51 16.85 3.26
CA TYR A 159 4.75 16.13 3.53
C TYR A 159 4.97 15.01 2.49
N THR A 160 3.97 14.17 2.27
CA THR A 160 4.05 13.07 1.30
C THR A 160 4.24 13.59 -0.13
N MET A 161 3.65 14.73 -0.49
CA MET A 161 3.84 15.35 -1.79
C MET A 161 5.27 15.82 -1.99
N ILE A 162 5.84 16.54 -1.03
CA ILE A 162 7.23 17.03 -1.14
C ILE A 162 8.20 15.86 -1.23
N GLY A 163 8.08 14.87 -0.32
CA GLY A 163 8.91 13.68 -0.34
C GLY A 163 8.78 12.90 -1.65
N GLY A 164 7.55 12.63 -2.09
CA GLY A 164 7.29 11.89 -3.32
C GLY A 164 7.79 12.58 -4.59
N VAL A 165 7.69 13.93 -4.66
CA VAL A 165 8.28 14.71 -5.78
C VAL A 165 9.79 14.53 -5.81
N LEU A 166 10.45 14.69 -4.66
CA LEU A 166 11.92 14.54 -4.58
C LEU A 166 12.36 13.12 -4.94
N GLU A 167 11.65 12.09 -4.48
CA GLU A 167 11.93 10.69 -4.80
C GLU A 167 11.83 10.41 -6.31
N ILE A 168 10.74 10.82 -6.95
CA ILE A 168 10.53 10.61 -8.39
C ILE A 168 11.56 11.36 -9.21
N ILE A 169 11.82 12.63 -8.90
CA ILE A 169 12.83 13.43 -9.60
C ILE A 169 14.19 12.77 -9.47
N PHE A 170 14.58 12.38 -8.26
CA PHE A 170 15.87 11.74 -8.02
C PHE A 170 16.00 10.43 -8.79
N LEU A 171 15.01 9.52 -8.69
CA LEU A 171 15.04 8.23 -9.39
C LEU A 171 15.13 8.40 -10.92
N VAL A 172 14.39 9.34 -11.50
CA VAL A 172 14.43 9.61 -12.93
C VAL A 172 15.78 10.21 -13.33
N VAL A 173 16.26 11.23 -12.62
CA VAL A 173 17.53 11.91 -12.93
C VAL A 173 18.72 10.96 -12.79
N ILE A 174 18.82 10.22 -11.68
CA ILE A 174 19.92 9.27 -11.50
C ILE A 174 19.87 8.14 -12.53
N SER A 175 18.70 7.69 -12.92
CA SER A 175 18.52 6.68 -13.97
C SER A 175 19.02 7.20 -15.32
N ILE A 176 18.68 8.43 -15.69
CA ILE A 176 19.19 9.05 -16.93
C ILE A 176 20.72 9.18 -16.90
N ILE A 177 21.30 9.60 -15.76
CA ILE A 177 22.75 9.68 -15.59
C ILE A 177 23.42 8.31 -15.77
N ILE A 178 22.85 7.26 -15.15
CA ILE A 178 23.37 5.90 -15.27
C ILE A 178 23.33 5.45 -16.73
N ILE A 179 22.18 5.57 -17.40
CA ILE A 179 21.98 5.16 -18.80
C ILE A 179 22.96 5.92 -19.72
N ALA A 180 23.13 7.23 -19.53
CA ALA A 180 24.06 8.04 -20.32
C ALA A 180 25.51 7.61 -20.11
N LYS A 181 25.92 7.33 -18.85
CA LYS A 181 27.30 6.91 -18.55
C LYS A 181 27.61 5.47 -18.94
N VAL A 182 26.61 4.58 -19.02
CA VAL A 182 26.76 3.23 -19.58
C VAL A 182 27.03 3.28 -21.08
N GLY A 183 26.48 4.28 -21.78
CA GLY A 183 26.81 4.59 -23.18
C GLY A 183 26.57 3.40 -24.13
N PRO A 184 27.60 2.99 -24.94
CA PRO A 184 27.42 1.89 -25.91
C PRO A 184 27.10 0.52 -25.32
N SER A 185 27.28 0.32 -24.00
CA SER A 185 26.94 -0.94 -23.30
C SER A 185 25.44 -1.04 -22.95
N ASN A 186 24.65 -0.03 -23.29
CA ASN A 186 23.19 -0.15 -23.20
C ASN A 186 22.67 -1.26 -24.13
N SER A 187 21.66 -1.99 -23.69
CA SER A 187 21.12 -3.14 -24.40
C SER A 187 19.61 -3.23 -24.22
N VAL A 188 18.92 -3.79 -25.22
CA VAL A 188 17.49 -4.11 -25.14
C VAL A 188 17.20 -5.45 -24.43
N LEU A 189 18.24 -6.24 -24.15
CA LEU A 189 18.14 -7.54 -23.51
C LEU A 189 17.33 -7.53 -22.21
N PRO A 190 17.42 -6.50 -21.34
CA PRO A 190 16.62 -6.40 -20.13
C PRO A 190 15.09 -6.35 -20.37
N PHE A 191 14.67 -6.07 -21.58
CA PHE A 191 13.25 -6.10 -21.98
C PHE A 191 12.86 -7.39 -22.69
N THR A 192 13.62 -8.46 -22.52
CA THR A 192 13.33 -9.80 -23.07
C THR A 192 13.21 -10.84 -21.96
N PHE A 193 12.65 -12.00 -22.28
CA PHE A 193 12.55 -13.16 -21.37
C PHE A 193 13.57 -14.25 -21.65
N THR A 194 14.62 -13.93 -22.39
CA THR A 194 15.59 -14.94 -22.85
C THR A 194 16.19 -15.71 -21.68
N GLY A 195 16.09 -17.03 -21.70
CA GLY A 195 16.64 -17.92 -20.68
C GLY A 195 15.78 -18.13 -19.44
N HIS A 196 14.55 -17.59 -19.37
CA HIS A 196 13.67 -17.71 -18.21
C HIS A 196 12.41 -18.52 -18.52
N SER A 197 11.97 -19.34 -17.56
CA SER A 197 10.71 -20.07 -17.64
C SER A 197 9.51 -19.15 -17.42
N PHE A 198 8.36 -19.55 -17.94
CA PHE A 198 7.10 -18.80 -17.75
C PHE A 198 6.76 -18.63 -16.26
N SER A 199 7.04 -19.63 -15.41
CA SER A 199 6.81 -19.53 -13.96
C SER A 199 7.71 -18.52 -13.28
N GLN A 200 9.00 -18.42 -13.68
CA GLN A 200 9.92 -17.40 -13.15
C GLN A 200 9.45 -15.98 -13.51
N VAL A 201 9.06 -15.77 -14.78
CA VAL A 201 8.51 -14.49 -15.24
C VAL A 201 7.23 -14.15 -14.47
N GLY A 202 6.34 -15.13 -14.30
CA GLY A 202 5.12 -14.96 -13.52
C GLY A 202 5.39 -14.54 -12.08
N LEU A 203 6.31 -15.25 -11.40
CA LEU A 203 6.68 -14.97 -10.01
C LEU A 203 7.28 -13.57 -9.86
N ALA A 204 8.24 -13.20 -10.71
CA ALA A 204 8.85 -11.88 -10.65
C ALA A 204 7.84 -10.77 -10.97
N THR A 205 6.92 -10.99 -11.92
CA THR A 205 5.84 -10.03 -12.22
C THR A 205 4.92 -9.82 -11.01
N VAL A 206 4.66 -10.86 -10.21
CA VAL A 206 3.91 -10.70 -8.95
C VAL A 206 4.64 -9.77 -8.00
N TYR A 207 5.96 -9.92 -7.81
CA TYR A 207 6.75 -9.00 -7.00
C TYR A 207 6.75 -7.57 -7.56
N ALA A 208 6.87 -7.42 -8.88
CA ALA A 208 6.77 -6.10 -9.52
C ALA A 208 5.40 -5.45 -9.27
N ILE A 209 4.28 -6.22 -9.30
CA ILE A 209 2.95 -5.72 -8.96
C ILE A 209 2.87 -5.32 -7.48
N LEU A 210 3.54 -6.03 -6.58
CA LEU A 210 3.64 -5.66 -5.17
C LEU A 210 4.28 -4.29 -4.98
N GLY A 211 5.25 -3.93 -5.82
CA GLY A 211 5.83 -2.58 -5.85
C GLY A 211 4.82 -1.46 -6.14
N TYR A 212 3.63 -1.78 -6.67
CA TYR A 212 2.53 -0.81 -6.90
C TYR A 212 1.41 -0.91 -5.85
N VAL A 213 1.54 -1.76 -4.84
CA VAL A 213 0.52 -1.88 -3.78
C VAL A 213 0.29 -0.52 -3.13
N GLY A 214 -0.98 -0.17 -2.97
CA GLY A 214 -1.39 1.10 -2.35
C GLY A 214 -1.62 2.26 -3.33
N VAL A 215 -1.34 2.09 -4.64
CA VAL A 215 -1.62 3.13 -5.64
C VAL A 215 -3.10 3.56 -5.68
N GLY A 216 -4.01 2.73 -5.16
CA GLY A 216 -5.42 3.04 -4.97
C GLY A 216 -5.79 3.64 -3.61
N SER A 217 -4.84 3.89 -2.71
CA SER A 217 -5.10 4.28 -1.30
C SER A 217 -5.88 5.60 -1.14
N VAL A 218 -5.80 6.49 -2.12
CA VAL A 218 -6.56 7.74 -2.13
C VAL A 218 -8.09 7.54 -2.02
N VAL A 219 -8.61 6.33 -2.29
CA VAL A 219 -10.05 6.04 -2.16
C VAL A 219 -10.55 6.19 -0.71
N THR A 220 -9.70 5.91 0.28
CA THR A 220 -10.05 6.06 1.70
C THR A 220 -10.15 7.53 2.14
N LEU A 221 -9.58 8.45 1.37
CA LEU A 221 -9.63 9.89 1.60
C LEU A 221 -10.77 10.59 0.88
N SER A 222 -11.60 9.85 0.15
CA SER A 222 -12.59 10.42 -0.77
C SER A 222 -13.55 11.41 -0.10
N GLU A 223 -13.95 11.22 1.16
CA GLU A 223 -14.83 12.17 1.89
C GLU A 223 -14.16 13.54 2.13
N GLU A 224 -12.83 13.59 2.18
CA GLU A 224 -12.04 14.80 2.44
C GLU A 224 -11.50 15.46 1.16
N MET A 225 -11.66 14.81 -0.01
CA MET A 225 -11.15 15.33 -1.29
C MET A 225 -12.09 16.33 -1.95
N LYS A 226 -11.53 17.30 -2.69
CA LYS A 226 -12.30 18.20 -3.55
C LYS A 226 -12.83 17.43 -4.75
N GLN A 227 -14.13 17.54 -5.04
CA GLN A 227 -14.79 16.84 -6.13
C GLN A 227 -14.38 15.37 -6.24
N PRO A 228 -14.59 14.54 -5.18
CA PRO A 228 -13.95 13.23 -5.05
C PRO A 228 -14.22 12.32 -6.23
N LYS A 229 -15.46 12.30 -6.77
CA LYS A 229 -15.86 11.45 -7.91
C LYS A 229 -15.12 11.77 -9.24
N LYS A 230 -14.44 12.94 -9.30
CA LYS A 230 -13.57 13.31 -10.43
C LYS A 230 -12.09 13.21 -10.07
N THR A 231 -11.73 13.64 -8.86
CA THR A 231 -10.34 13.75 -8.40
C THR A 231 -9.74 12.39 -8.10
N VAL A 232 -10.45 11.53 -7.36
CA VAL A 232 -9.93 10.22 -6.92
C VAL A 232 -9.59 9.30 -8.11
N PRO A 233 -10.51 9.07 -9.09
CA PRO A 233 -10.17 8.20 -10.22
C PRO A 233 -9.03 8.76 -11.09
N LYS A 234 -8.92 10.09 -11.23
CA LYS A 234 -7.78 10.71 -11.93
C LYS A 234 -6.47 10.54 -11.16
N ALA A 235 -6.51 10.70 -9.83
CA ALA A 235 -5.32 10.56 -8.98
C ALA A 235 -4.75 9.13 -9.09
N ILE A 236 -5.59 8.10 -9.09
CA ILE A 236 -5.18 6.70 -9.28
C ILE A 236 -4.42 6.53 -10.60
N LEU A 237 -4.99 6.99 -11.72
CA LEU A 237 -4.37 6.81 -13.04
C LEU A 237 -3.04 7.57 -13.17
N ILE A 238 -2.98 8.80 -12.65
CA ILE A 238 -1.74 9.61 -12.67
C ILE A 238 -0.66 8.94 -11.79
N ALA A 239 -1.02 8.46 -10.60
CA ALA A 239 -0.09 7.78 -9.71
C ALA A 239 0.45 6.49 -10.34
N ILE A 240 -0.38 5.69 -11.03
CA ILE A 240 0.09 4.52 -11.80
C ILE A 240 1.08 4.95 -12.88
N GLY A 241 0.76 5.98 -13.66
CA GLY A 241 1.64 6.46 -14.75
C GLY A 241 2.99 6.97 -14.23
N MET A 242 3.00 7.75 -13.14
CA MET A 242 4.22 8.27 -12.54
C MET A 242 5.09 7.17 -11.93
N SER A 243 4.48 6.23 -11.18
CA SER A 243 5.22 5.10 -10.62
C SER A 243 5.74 4.15 -11.71
N ALA A 244 4.95 3.89 -12.76
CA ALA A 244 5.36 3.08 -13.90
C ALA A 244 6.59 3.67 -14.60
N LEU A 245 6.57 4.98 -14.89
CA LEU A 245 7.72 5.67 -15.48
C LEU A 245 8.96 5.54 -14.60
N ALA A 246 8.83 5.84 -13.31
CA ALA A 246 9.93 5.77 -12.36
C ALA A 246 10.52 4.35 -12.25
N TYR A 247 9.67 3.34 -12.17
CA TYR A 247 10.12 1.95 -12.01
C TYR A 247 10.73 1.38 -13.28
N ILE A 248 10.12 1.59 -14.45
CA ILE A 248 10.65 1.07 -15.71
C ILE A 248 12.03 1.68 -16.01
N ILE A 249 12.18 3.00 -15.84
CA ILE A 249 13.45 3.65 -16.12
C ILE A 249 14.53 3.29 -15.07
N SER A 250 14.18 3.20 -13.79
CA SER A 250 15.15 2.91 -12.73
C SER A 250 15.57 1.44 -12.71
N THR A 251 14.64 0.49 -12.95
CA THR A 251 15.02 -0.92 -13.09
C THR A 251 15.94 -1.15 -14.26
N TYR A 252 15.68 -0.51 -15.41
CA TYR A 252 16.57 -0.56 -16.56
C TYR A 252 17.96 0.03 -16.23
N ALA A 253 17.99 1.24 -15.68
CA ALA A 253 19.22 1.91 -15.31
C ALA A 253 20.07 1.08 -14.33
N PHE A 254 19.45 0.51 -13.30
CA PHE A 254 20.16 -0.29 -12.30
C PHE A 254 20.69 -1.60 -12.92
N THR A 255 19.92 -2.23 -13.82
CA THR A 255 20.33 -3.45 -14.51
C THR A 255 21.54 -3.21 -15.41
N VAL A 256 21.49 -2.21 -16.28
CA VAL A 256 22.63 -1.91 -17.18
C VAL A 256 23.80 -1.30 -16.43
N GLY A 257 23.55 -0.50 -15.40
CA GLY A 257 24.59 0.11 -14.55
C GLY A 257 25.34 -0.91 -13.70
N TRP A 258 24.68 -1.94 -13.21
CA TRP A 258 25.32 -3.05 -12.51
C TRP A 258 26.10 -3.95 -13.46
N GLY A 259 25.54 -4.16 -14.63
CA GLY A 259 26.05 -5.04 -15.67
C GLY A 259 25.16 -6.26 -15.86
N ILE A 260 24.62 -6.40 -17.06
CA ILE A 260 23.60 -7.40 -17.44
C ILE A 260 24.04 -8.82 -17.03
N ASN A 261 25.29 -9.20 -17.25
CA ASN A 261 25.83 -10.53 -16.96
C ASN A 261 26.10 -10.74 -15.46
N ASN A 262 26.02 -9.72 -14.63
CA ASN A 262 26.38 -9.76 -13.21
C ASN A 262 25.18 -9.62 -12.26
N MET A 263 23.96 -9.68 -12.77
CA MET A 263 22.73 -9.45 -11.97
C MET A 263 22.52 -10.48 -10.86
N ALA A 264 23.11 -11.67 -10.93
CA ALA A 264 23.14 -12.63 -9.82
C ALA A 264 23.86 -12.03 -8.60
N ASN A 265 24.95 -11.29 -8.80
CA ASN A 265 25.67 -10.60 -7.73
C ASN A 265 24.87 -9.40 -7.18
N PHE A 266 24.04 -8.77 -7.99
CA PHE A 266 23.11 -7.72 -7.52
C PHE A 266 22.18 -8.28 -6.44
N ALA A 267 21.60 -9.46 -6.67
CA ALA A 267 20.67 -10.09 -5.73
C ALA A 267 21.34 -10.55 -4.42
N SER A 268 22.64 -10.86 -4.44
CA SER A 268 23.39 -11.32 -3.25
C SER A 268 24.16 -10.20 -2.53
N THR A 269 24.19 -9.00 -3.10
CA THR A 269 24.89 -7.84 -2.51
C THR A 269 23.98 -7.12 -1.52
N SER A 270 24.54 -6.69 -0.39
CA SER A 270 23.82 -5.82 0.54
C SER A 270 23.62 -4.44 -0.07
N ASN A 271 22.36 -4.00 -0.15
CA ASN A 271 21.98 -2.67 -0.65
C ASN A 271 22.55 -2.32 -2.04
N PRO A 272 22.39 -3.15 -3.07
CA PRO A 272 23.07 -2.98 -4.36
C PRO A 272 22.63 -1.70 -5.07
N GLY A 273 21.41 -1.22 -4.84
CA GLY A 273 20.93 0.06 -5.37
C GLY A 273 21.82 1.24 -4.97
N PHE A 274 22.27 1.31 -3.70
CA PHE A 274 23.19 2.36 -3.25
C PHE A 274 24.56 2.25 -3.91
N VAL A 275 25.05 1.02 -4.16
CA VAL A 275 26.31 0.77 -4.86
C VAL A 275 26.25 1.29 -6.30
N VAL A 276 25.16 1.00 -7.03
CA VAL A 276 24.98 1.52 -8.41
C VAL A 276 24.94 3.05 -8.41
N VAL A 277 24.17 3.64 -7.51
CA VAL A 277 24.05 5.10 -7.43
C VAL A 277 25.40 5.73 -7.06
N ALA A 278 26.18 5.15 -6.14
CA ALA A 278 27.51 5.62 -5.79
C ALA A 278 28.48 5.55 -6.98
N LYS A 279 28.44 4.45 -7.75
CA LYS A 279 29.31 4.24 -8.92
C LYS A 279 29.12 5.31 -10.00
N TYR A 280 27.89 5.70 -10.28
CA TYR A 280 27.58 6.62 -11.37
C TYR A 280 27.30 8.06 -10.93
N GLY A 281 26.73 8.26 -9.74
CA GLY A 281 26.38 9.56 -9.19
C GLY A 281 27.36 10.09 -8.16
N GLY A 282 28.29 9.23 -7.69
CA GLY A 282 29.24 9.56 -6.64
C GLY A 282 28.65 9.45 -5.21
N PRO A 283 29.47 9.69 -4.18
CA PRO A 283 29.07 9.50 -2.78
C PRO A 283 27.93 10.44 -2.35
N ILE A 284 27.88 11.65 -2.89
CA ILE A 284 26.80 12.61 -2.58
C ILE A 284 25.45 12.07 -3.05
N ALA A 285 25.37 11.55 -4.30
CA ALA A 285 24.15 10.99 -4.82
C ALA A 285 23.69 9.73 -4.03
N ALA A 286 24.65 8.89 -3.62
CA ALA A 286 24.36 7.74 -2.75
C ALA A 286 23.80 8.18 -1.41
N THR A 287 24.37 9.20 -0.78
CA THR A 287 23.85 9.76 0.49
C THR A 287 22.44 10.33 0.31
N ILE A 288 22.20 11.08 -0.77
CA ILE A 288 20.83 11.57 -1.08
C ILE A 288 19.87 10.39 -1.25
N PHE A 289 20.28 9.32 -1.96
CA PHE A 289 19.42 8.15 -2.14
C PHE A 289 19.09 7.44 -0.84
N ILE A 290 20.05 7.31 0.09
CA ILE A 290 19.80 6.78 1.44
C ILE A 290 18.77 7.65 2.18
N ILE A 291 18.96 8.97 2.18
CA ILE A 291 18.03 9.91 2.84
C ILE A 291 16.63 9.81 2.23
N LEU A 292 16.52 9.75 0.91
CA LEU A 292 15.23 9.60 0.23
C LEU A 292 14.59 8.24 0.50
N THR A 293 15.37 7.16 0.61
CA THR A 293 14.87 5.84 0.98
C THR A 293 14.29 5.84 2.40
N LEU A 294 14.98 6.45 3.36
CA LEU A 294 14.48 6.60 4.72
C LEU A 294 13.23 7.48 4.78
N ASN A 295 13.22 8.59 4.02
CA ASN A 295 12.02 9.41 3.86
C ASN A 295 10.87 8.65 3.20
N SER A 296 11.16 7.76 2.26
CA SER A 296 10.18 6.93 1.57
C SER A 296 9.43 6.01 2.54
N PHE A 297 10.12 5.40 3.50
CA PHE A 297 9.47 4.63 4.58
C PHE A 297 8.57 5.51 5.45
N ILE A 298 8.99 6.73 5.80
CA ILE A 298 8.16 7.67 6.58
C ILE A 298 6.93 8.11 5.77
N SER A 299 7.13 8.52 4.51
CA SER A 299 6.06 8.95 3.62
C SER A 299 5.04 7.84 3.36
N ASN A 300 5.52 6.60 3.20
CA ASN A 300 4.67 5.42 3.11
C ASN A 300 3.84 5.25 4.39
N GLY A 301 4.46 5.29 5.58
CA GLY A 301 3.74 5.16 6.84
C GLY A 301 2.71 6.26 7.09
N ILE A 302 2.94 7.48 6.59
CA ILE A 302 1.94 8.57 6.61
C ILE A 302 0.78 8.23 5.67
N ALA A 303 1.07 7.76 4.47
CA ALA A 303 0.04 7.39 3.51
C ALA A 303 -0.81 6.19 3.98
N GLU A 304 -0.15 5.16 4.51
CA GLU A 304 -0.80 4.01 5.13
C GLU A 304 -1.60 4.40 6.38
N GLY A 305 -1.03 5.22 7.25
CA GLY A 305 -1.69 5.74 8.45
C GLY A 305 -2.89 6.63 8.14
N ASN A 306 -2.84 7.40 7.05
CA ASN A 306 -4.01 8.12 6.54
C ASN A 306 -5.14 7.17 6.12
N ALA A 307 -4.81 6.07 5.41
CA ALA A 307 -5.78 5.06 5.02
C ALA A 307 -6.31 4.28 6.23
N LEU A 308 -5.42 3.91 7.15
CA LEU A 308 -5.73 3.19 8.39
C LEU A 308 -6.72 3.99 9.24
N SER A 309 -6.37 5.24 9.56
CA SER A 309 -7.21 6.07 10.43
C SER A 309 -8.58 6.40 9.83
N ARG A 310 -8.73 6.51 8.50
CA ARG A 310 -10.03 6.72 7.86
C ARG A 310 -10.85 5.42 7.80
N THR A 311 -10.20 4.30 7.59
CA THR A 311 -10.86 2.97 7.67
C THR A 311 -11.36 2.71 9.09
N GLY A 312 -10.51 2.87 10.10
CA GLY A 312 -10.89 2.74 11.51
C GLY A 312 -11.97 3.75 11.93
N PHE A 313 -11.88 4.99 11.47
CA PHE A 313 -12.92 6.00 11.67
C PHE A 313 -14.27 5.57 11.07
N ALA A 314 -14.28 5.08 9.83
CA ALA A 314 -15.51 4.61 9.20
C ALA A 314 -16.09 3.41 9.96
N MET A 315 -15.25 2.46 10.38
CA MET A 315 -15.69 1.32 11.21
C MET A 315 -16.23 1.77 12.56
N ALA A 316 -15.62 2.77 13.21
CA ALA A 316 -16.11 3.33 14.49
C ALA A 316 -17.42 4.11 14.30
N ARG A 317 -17.55 4.91 13.25
CA ARG A 317 -18.76 5.64 12.89
C ARG A 317 -19.95 4.69 12.70
N ASP A 318 -19.70 3.61 11.99
CA ASP A 318 -20.70 2.56 11.73
C ASP A 318 -20.81 1.56 12.91
N SER A 319 -20.02 1.77 13.98
CA SER A 319 -19.96 0.90 15.17
C SER A 319 -19.71 -0.56 14.82
N ILE A 320 -18.87 -0.88 13.86
CA ILE A 320 -18.55 -2.27 13.48
C ILE A 320 -17.61 -2.81 14.53
N VAL A 321 -16.49 -2.92 14.65
CA VAL A 321 -15.63 -3.49 15.70
C VAL A 321 -15.34 -2.45 16.78
N PHE A 322 -15.16 -1.20 16.34
CA PHE A 322 -14.81 -0.09 17.23
C PHE A 322 -16.06 0.58 17.81
N PRO A 323 -16.04 0.97 19.10
CA PRO A 323 -17.13 1.73 19.69
C PRO A 323 -17.26 3.12 19.04
N LYS A 324 -18.49 3.60 18.91
CA LYS A 324 -18.81 4.91 18.28
C LYS A 324 -18.05 6.08 18.92
N GLY A 325 -17.66 5.93 20.19
CA GLY A 325 -16.83 6.93 20.89
C GLY A 325 -15.47 7.19 20.28
N LEU A 326 -14.95 6.31 19.42
CA LEU A 326 -13.71 6.52 18.68
C LEU A 326 -13.88 7.37 17.42
N SER A 327 -15.10 7.55 16.89
CA SER A 327 -15.37 8.34 15.70
C SER A 327 -15.37 9.87 15.95
N HIS A 328 -14.73 10.34 17.01
CA HIS A 328 -14.58 11.78 17.28
C HIS A 328 -13.47 12.40 16.43
N VAL A 329 -13.76 13.56 15.87
CA VAL A 329 -12.86 14.34 15.04
C VAL A 329 -12.43 15.60 15.79
N ALA A 330 -11.14 15.92 15.77
CA ALA A 330 -10.60 17.12 16.39
C ALA A 330 -11.10 18.37 15.67
N LYS A 331 -11.69 19.35 16.41
CA LYS A 331 -12.28 20.57 15.84
C LYS A 331 -11.29 21.39 14.98
N ARG A 332 -10.03 21.49 15.40
CA ARG A 332 -9.00 22.30 14.74
C ARG A 332 -8.40 21.62 13.50
N THR A 333 -7.99 20.36 13.64
CA THR A 333 -7.23 19.65 12.60
C THR A 333 -8.13 18.86 11.65
N GLY A 334 -9.32 18.47 12.08
CA GLY A 334 -10.20 17.56 11.34
C GLY A 334 -9.73 16.10 11.38
N ALA A 335 -8.73 15.77 12.22
CA ALA A 335 -8.21 14.43 12.36
C ALA A 335 -9.08 13.54 13.26
N PRO A 336 -9.32 12.27 12.95
CA PRO A 336 -9.99 11.30 13.83
C PRO A 336 -9.02 10.84 14.94
N TYR A 337 -8.65 11.75 15.84
CA TYR A 337 -7.51 11.62 16.74
C TYR A 337 -7.57 10.41 17.68
N LYS A 338 -8.77 10.03 18.14
CA LYS A 338 -8.93 8.88 19.04
C LYS A 338 -8.59 7.56 18.33
N VAL A 339 -9.06 7.40 17.10
CA VAL A 339 -8.71 6.23 16.27
C VAL A 339 -7.21 6.23 16.00
N ILE A 340 -6.63 7.37 15.57
CA ILE A 340 -5.19 7.48 15.30
C ILE A 340 -4.38 7.02 16.52
N ILE A 341 -4.69 7.51 17.73
CA ILE A 341 -3.95 7.15 18.94
C ILE A 341 -4.04 5.63 19.20
N VAL A 342 -5.23 5.06 19.15
CA VAL A 342 -5.43 3.62 19.40
C VAL A 342 -4.67 2.78 18.36
N GLU A 343 -4.79 3.12 17.09
CA GLU A 343 -4.13 2.41 15.99
C GLU A 343 -2.61 2.53 16.08
N MET A 344 -2.07 3.71 16.38
CA MET A 344 -0.63 3.90 16.51
C MET A 344 -0.04 3.19 17.75
N ILE A 345 -0.80 3.05 18.85
CA ILE A 345 -0.39 2.19 19.97
C ILE A 345 -0.30 0.72 19.51
N ILE A 346 -1.30 0.23 18.79
CA ILE A 346 -1.30 -1.14 18.25
C ILE A 346 -0.11 -1.34 17.30
N VAL A 347 0.14 -0.38 16.41
CA VAL A 347 1.28 -0.37 15.48
C VAL A 347 2.61 -0.46 16.24
N ALA A 348 2.78 0.35 17.29
CA ALA A 348 3.99 0.32 18.11
C ALA A 348 4.21 -1.03 18.80
N ILE A 349 3.12 -1.63 19.33
CA ILE A 349 3.17 -2.97 19.96
C ILE A 349 3.56 -4.03 18.94
N ILE A 350 2.94 -4.04 17.75
CA ILE A 350 3.27 -5.00 16.68
C ILE A 350 4.75 -4.85 16.27
N ALA A 351 5.22 -3.62 16.05
CA ALA A 351 6.60 -3.36 15.67
C ALA A 351 7.60 -3.78 16.77
N LEU A 352 7.34 -3.41 18.02
CA LEU A 352 8.22 -3.74 19.13
C LEU A 352 8.28 -5.27 19.37
N VAL A 353 7.12 -5.93 19.45
CA VAL A 353 7.06 -7.38 19.69
C VAL A 353 7.70 -8.14 18.54
N GLY A 354 7.36 -7.81 17.30
CA GLY A 354 7.97 -8.45 16.12
C GLY A 354 9.48 -8.25 16.10
N GLY A 355 9.95 -7.02 16.31
CA GLY A 355 11.37 -6.70 16.34
C GLY A 355 12.14 -7.39 17.46
N LEU A 356 11.54 -7.60 18.63
CA LEU A 356 12.14 -8.36 19.73
C LEU A 356 12.25 -9.85 19.42
N ILE A 357 11.30 -10.42 18.67
CA ILE A 357 11.29 -11.86 18.34
C ILE A 357 12.29 -12.17 17.21
N TRP A 358 12.34 -11.36 16.14
CA TRP A 358 13.09 -11.69 14.92
C TRP A 358 14.17 -10.66 14.54
N GLY A 359 14.33 -9.60 15.31
CA GLY A 359 15.11 -8.44 14.92
C GLY A 359 14.36 -7.57 13.90
N PRO A 360 14.74 -6.29 13.73
CA PRO A 360 13.90 -5.31 13.01
C PRO A 360 13.71 -5.66 11.53
N PHE A 361 14.76 -6.08 10.82
CA PHE A 361 14.70 -6.34 9.38
C PHE A 361 13.89 -7.60 9.04
N LEU A 362 14.11 -8.71 9.77
CA LEU A 362 13.38 -9.96 9.53
C LEU A 362 11.92 -9.84 9.99
N ALA A 363 11.68 -9.16 11.11
CA ALA A 363 10.33 -8.83 11.57
C ALA A 363 9.56 -8.00 10.53
N ALA A 364 10.23 -7.00 9.92
CA ALA A 364 9.63 -6.23 8.84
C ALA A 364 9.21 -7.10 7.67
N ALA A 365 10.07 -8.00 7.22
CA ALA A 365 9.78 -8.93 6.12
C ALA A 365 8.59 -9.86 6.44
N VAL A 366 8.57 -10.45 7.64
CA VAL A 366 7.48 -11.33 8.09
C VAL A 366 6.16 -10.58 8.16
N ILE A 367 6.12 -9.44 8.85
CA ILE A 367 4.90 -8.65 9.04
C ILE A 367 4.40 -8.09 7.71
N THR A 368 5.29 -7.64 6.82
CA THR A 368 4.90 -7.16 5.48
C THR A 368 4.34 -8.27 4.61
N THR A 369 4.85 -9.50 4.72
CA THR A 369 4.28 -10.65 4.01
C THR A 369 2.91 -11.03 4.56
N MET A 370 2.72 -11.01 5.88
CA MET A 370 1.43 -11.25 6.54
C MET A 370 0.37 -10.24 6.09
N ASN A 371 0.72 -8.97 6.05
CA ASN A 371 -0.24 -7.93 5.67
C ASN A 371 -0.58 -7.98 4.18
N GLY A 372 0.41 -8.16 3.31
CA GLY A 372 0.21 -8.29 1.87
C GLY A 372 -0.76 -9.42 1.51
N ALA A 373 -0.58 -10.59 2.12
CA ALA A 373 -1.48 -11.73 1.93
C ALA A 373 -2.95 -11.39 2.26
N SER A 374 -3.19 -10.64 3.35
CA SER A 374 -4.53 -10.18 3.73
C SER A 374 -5.13 -9.23 2.67
N LEU A 375 -4.32 -8.33 2.11
CA LEU A 375 -4.74 -7.39 1.08
C LEU A 375 -5.18 -8.08 -0.21
N TYR A 376 -4.50 -9.16 -0.61
CA TYR A 376 -4.87 -9.89 -1.83
C TYR A 376 -6.28 -10.45 -1.75
N VAL A 377 -6.68 -10.99 -0.59
CA VAL A 377 -8.06 -11.47 -0.37
C VAL A 377 -9.05 -10.31 -0.50
N VAL A 378 -8.74 -9.14 0.09
CA VAL A 378 -9.59 -7.94 -0.03
C VAL A 378 -9.74 -7.53 -1.49
N HIS A 379 -8.65 -7.50 -2.26
CA HIS A 379 -8.68 -7.14 -3.68
C HIS A 379 -9.49 -8.12 -4.51
N ILE A 380 -9.35 -9.43 -4.28
CA ILE A 380 -10.14 -10.45 -5.00
C ILE A 380 -11.64 -10.20 -4.78
N ILE A 381 -12.07 -10.06 -3.53
CA ILE A 381 -13.48 -9.86 -3.19
C ILE A 381 -13.98 -8.52 -3.75
N ALA A 382 -13.19 -7.46 -3.62
CA ALA A 382 -13.55 -6.14 -4.12
C ALA A 382 -13.65 -6.12 -5.67
N ASN A 383 -12.77 -6.83 -6.37
CA ASN A 383 -12.85 -6.96 -7.82
C ASN A 383 -14.13 -7.67 -8.25
N PHE A 384 -14.50 -8.79 -7.61
CA PHE A 384 -15.76 -9.50 -7.91
C PHE A 384 -17.01 -8.72 -7.49
N SER A 385 -16.91 -7.76 -6.57
CA SER A 385 -18.05 -6.92 -6.20
C SER A 385 -18.48 -5.98 -7.34
N LEU A 386 -17.56 -5.60 -8.23
CA LEU A 386 -17.80 -4.64 -9.30
C LEU A 386 -18.85 -5.12 -10.34
N PRO A 387 -18.75 -6.31 -10.96
CA PRO A 387 -19.75 -6.79 -11.92
C PRO A 387 -21.12 -7.03 -11.25
N VAL A 388 -21.15 -7.50 -10.00
CA VAL A 388 -22.39 -7.70 -9.25
C VAL A 388 -23.11 -6.38 -9.01
N TRP A 389 -22.39 -5.34 -8.57
CA TRP A 389 -22.91 -4.00 -8.38
C TRP A 389 -23.35 -3.38 -9.70
N GLY A 390 -22.55 -3.53 -10.76
CA GLY A 390 -22.89 -3.04 -12.11
C GLY A 390 -24.19 -3.61 -12.63
N LYS A 391 -24.43 -4.90 -12.45
CA LYS A 391 -25.69 -5.56 -12.84
C LYS A 391 -26.87 -5.08 -12.00
N ARG A 392 -26.72 -5.02 -10.67
CA ARG A 392 -27.81 -4.71 -9.74
C ARG A 392 -28.18 -3.23 -9.73
N THR A 393 -27.19 -2.35 -9.65
CA THR A 393 -27.42 -0.92 -9.40
C THR A 393 -27.44 -0.10 -10.68
N LEU A 394 -26.54 -0.36 -11.62
CA LEU A 394 -26.49 0.36 -12.90
C LEU A 394 -27.43 -0.23 -13.96
N LYS A 395 -27.98 -1.43 -13.73
CA LYS A 395 -28.75 -2.18 -14.74
C LYS A 395 -27.98 -2.30 -16.05
N ALA A 396 -26.66 -2.40 -15.95
CA ALA A 396 -25.74 -2.38 -17.09
C ALA A 396 -26.03 -3.54 -18.05
N LYS A 397 -25.99 -3.26 -19.35
CA LYS A 397 -26.13 -4.28 -20.40
C LYS A 397 -24.91 -5.18 -20.45
N VAL A 398 -25.03 -6.37 -21.01
CA VAL A 398 -23.97 -7.38 -21.09
C VAL A 398 -22.65 -6.79 -21.63
N LYS A 399 -22.73 -5.98 -22.72
CA LYS A 399 -21.54 -5.32 -23.31
C LYS A 399 -20.86 -4.33 -22.36
N GLU A 400 -21.62 -3.64 -21.51
CA GLU A 400 -21.09 -2.69 -20.52
C GLU A 400 -20.50 -3.42 -19.31
N LEU A 401 -20.97 -4.64 -19.02
CA LEU A 401 -20.44 -5.51 -17.97
C LEU A 401 -19.13 -6.20 -18.36
N LEU A 402 -18.81 -6.28 -19.66
CA LEU A 402 -17.61 -6.96 -20.14
C LEU A 402 -16.31 -6.41 -19.52
N PRO A 403 -16.04 -5.10 -19.51
CA PRO A 403 -14.88 -4.54 -18.80
C PRO A 403 -14.94 -4.78 -17.28
N PHE A 404 -16.16 -4.76 -16.68
CA PHE A 404 -16.38 -5.03 -15.26
C PHE A 404 -16.10 -6.49 -14.88
N ALA A 405 -15.99 -7.39 -15.85
CA ALA A 405 -15.65 -8.79 -15.63
C ALA A 405 -14.18 -9.08 -16.01
N ILE A 406 -13.73 -8.65 -17.18
CA ILE A 406 -12.39 -8.98 -17.71
C ILE A 406 -11.29 -8.43 -16.78
N PHE A 407 -11.30 -7.14 -16.45
CA PHE A 407 -10.26 -6.55 -15.60
C PHE A 407 -10.22 -7.17 -14.21
N PRO A 408 -11.34 -7.36 -13.49
CA PRO A 408 -11.36 -8.12 -12.25
C PRO A 408 -10.86 -9.56 -12.35
N LEU A 409 -11.14 -10.27 -13.44
CA LEU A 409 -10.63 -11.63 -13.63
C LEU A 409 -9.10 -11.66 -13.77
N VAL A 410 -8.53 -10.76 -14.59
CA VAL A 410 -7.07 -10.63 -14.71
C VAL A 410 -6.44 -10.30 -13.37
N ALA A 411 -6.99 -9.32 -12.66
CA ALA A 411 -6.50 -8.95 -11.33
C ALA A 411 -6.61 -10.11 -10.33
N THR A 412 -7.72 -10.83 -10.34
CA THR A 412 -7.93 -11.98 -9.45
C THR A 412 -6.93 -13.10 -9.72
N PHE A 413 -6.62 -13.37 -10.98
CA PHE A 413 -5.60 -14.37 -11.34
C PHE A 413 -4.23 -13.99 -10.72
N VAL A 414 -3.83 -12.73 -10.83
CA VAL A 414 -2.57 -12.24 -10.26
C VAL A 414 -2.53 -12.37 -8.74
N TYR A 415 -3.59 -11.92 -8.05
CA TYR A 415 -3.65 -12.02 -6.59
C TYR A 415 -3.78 -13.46 -6.08
N ALA A 416 -4.52 -14.31 -6.81
CA ALA A 416 -4.61 -15.74 -6.48
C ALA A 416 -3.25 -16.43 -6.65
N PHE A 417 -2.48 -16.05 -7.68
CA PHE A 417 -1.13 -16.55 -7.87
C PHE A 417 -0.18 -16.08 -6.75
N ALA A 418 -0.32 -14.83 -6.29
CA ALA A 418 0.44 -14.32 -5.15
C ALA A 418 0.08 -15.09 -3.85
N ILE A 419 -1.20 -15.37 -3.61
CA ILE A 419 -1.64 -16.20 -2.48
C ILE A 419 -1.09 -17.62 -2.61
N TYR A 420 -1.10 -18.21 -3.81
CA TYR A 420 -0.49 -19.52 -4.05
C TYR A 420 0.96 -19.55 -3.61
N GLY A 421 1.76 -18.52 -3.94
CA GLY A 421 3.17 -18.40 -3.52
C GLY A 421 3.37 -18.28 -2.00
N VAL A 422 2.36 -17.90 -1.23
CA VAL A 422 2.41 -17.90 0.25
C VAL A 422 2.30 -19.34 0.82
N PHE A 423 1.70 -20.27 0.07
CA PHE A 423 1.42 -21.63 0.53
C PHE A 423 2.26 -22.71 -0.17
N ILE A 424 2.74 -22.48 -1.39
CA ILE A 424 3.36 -23.54 -2.18
C ILE A 424 4.63 -23.05 -2.91
N PRO A 425 5.82 -23.53 -2.49
CA PRO A 425 6.07 -24.28 -1.25
C PRO A 425 5.86 -23.38 -0.02
N ILE A 426 5.45 -23.96 1.11
CA ILE A 426 5.39 -23.20 2.36
C ILE A 426 6.81 -22.71 2.69
N PRO A 427 7.01 -21.38 2.87
CA PRO A 427 8.32 -20.83 3.20
C PRO A 427 8.89 -21.42 4.50
N SER A 428 10.21 -21.34 4.66
CA SER A 428 10.86 -21.68 5.93
C SER A 428 10.50 -20.66 7.02
N TYR A 429 10.61 -21.10 8.28
CA TYR A 429 10.46 -20.20 9.43
C TYR A 429 11.47 -19.04 9.36
N PRO A 430 11.05 -17.81 9.65
CA PRO A 430 9.74 -17.40 10.17
C PRO A 430 8.73 -16.94 9.10
N LEU A 431 9.04 -16.93 7.81
CA LEU A 431 8.16 -16.46 6.75
C LEU A 431 6.89 -17.32 6.59
N ASN A 432 6.94 -18.62 6.99
CA ASN A 432 5.77 -19.51 7.01
C ASN A 432 4.64 -19.00 7.93
N ILE A 433 4.94 -18.11 8.88
CA ILE A 433 3.93 -17.50 9.75
C ILE A 433 2.90 -16.75 8.92
N ALA A 434 3.28 -16.18 7.77
CA ALA A 434 2.33 -15.51 6.88
C ALA A 434 1.22 -16.43 6.36
N SER A 435 1.54 -17.71 6.10
CA SER A 435 0.54 -18.70 5.66
C SER A 435 -0.49 -18.97 6.76
N TYR A 436 -0.02 -19.21 7.99
CA TYR A 436 -0.92 -19.45 9.14
C TYR A 436 -1.70 -18.19 9.52
N TRP A 437 -1.05 -17.04 9.45
CA TRP A 437 -1.71 -15.74 9.67
C TRP A 437 -2.83 -15.50 8.69
N LEU A 438 -2.64 -15.78 7.40
CA LEU A 438 -3.68 -15.57 6.40
C LEU A 438 -4.92 -16.40 6.72
N VAL A 439 -4.75 -17.65 7.10
CA VAL A 439 -5.86 -18.51 7.53
C VAL A 439 -6.55 -17.93 8.77
N ALA A 440 -5.77 -17.55 9.79
CA ALA A 440 -6.29 -17.01 11.04
C ALA A 440 -7.08 -15.72 10.85
N ILE A 441 -6.56 -14.77 10.05
CA ILE A 441 -7.21 -13.49 9.83
C ILE A 441 -8.48 -13.63 8.98
N VAL A 442 -8.50 -14.54 8.01
CA VAL A 442 -9.70 -14.85 7.22
C VAL A 442 -10.78 -15.48 8.12
N LEU A 443 -10.43 -16.47 8.92
CA LEU A 443 -11.38 -17.10 9.86
C LEU A 443 -11.92 -16.09 10.88
N SER A 444 -11.04 -15.27 11.47
CA SER A 444 -11.48 -14.21 12.41
C SER A 444 -12.40 -13.18 11.73
N GLY A 445 -12.12 -12.81 10.49
CA GLY A 445 -12.98 -11.91 9.72
C GLY A 445 -14.36 -12.49 9.44
N ILE A 446 -14.45 -13.79 9.15
CA ILE A 446 -15.74 -14.51 8.99
C ILE A 446 -16.50 -14.48 10.32
N VAL A 447 -15.83 -14.80 11.42
CA VAL A 447 -16.45 -14.77 12.77
C VAL A 447 -17.00 -13.37 13.08
N VAL A 448 -16.18 -12.32 12.88
CA VAL A 448 -16.59 -10.93 13.10
C VAL A 448 -17.82 -10.56 12.25
N ALA A 449 -17.79 -10.89 10.96
CA ALA A 449 -18.89 -10.59 10.05
C ALA A 449 -20.20 -11.33 10.44
N VAL A 450 -20.09 -12.60 10.86
CA VAL A 450 -21.23 -13.41 11.31
C VAL A 450 -21.79 -12.91 12.64
N VAL A 451 -20.92 -12.65 13.63
CA VAL A 451 -21.31 -12.15 14.95
C VAL A 451 -22.03 -10.81 14.83
N ILE A 452 -21.41 -9.84 14.15
CA ILE A 452 -22.03 -8.50 13.97
C ILE A 452 -23.33 -8.63 13.16
N GLY A 453 -23.33 -9.46 12.10
CA GLY A 453 -24.53 -9.69 11.30
C GLY A 453 -25.66 -10.41 12.00
N LYS A 454 -25.39 -11.15 13.10
CA LYS A 454 -26.39 -11.84 13.93
C LYS A 454 -27.00 -10.92 15.00
N PHE A 455 -26.15 -10.09 15.63
CA PHE A 455 -26.57 -9.28 16.77
C PHE A 455 -27.10 -7.89 16.38
N ARG A 456 -26.99 -7.48 15.10
CA ARG A 456 -27.53 -6.21 14.62
C ARG A 456 -28.81 -6.37 13.85
N LYS A 457 -29.70 -5.37 14.00
CA LYS A 457 -30.92 -5.29 13.21
C LYS A 457 -30.58 -5.04 11.73
N LYS A 458 -31.39 -5.58 10.83
CA LYS A 458 -31.21 -5.42 9.38
C LYS A 458 -31.12 -3.97 8.97
N GLU A 459 -31.95 -3.09 9.54
CA GLU A 459 -31.97 -1.65 9.28
C GLU A 459 -30.66 -0.93 9.64
N GLU A 460 -29.96 -1.41 10.68
CA GLU A 460 -28.63 -0.90 11.05
C GLU A 460 -27.56 -1.40 10.08
N LEU A 461 -27.63 -2.67 9.68
CA LEU A 461 -26.73 -3.27 8.71
C LEU A 461 -26.86 -2.59 7.33
N ASP A 462 -28.07 -2.22 6.93
CA ASP A 462 -28.32 -1.58 5.65
C ASP A 462 -27.75 -0.15 5.58
N LYS A 463 -27.50 0.50 6.72
CA LYS A 463 -26.86 1.83 6.81
C LYS A 463 -25.33 1.80 6.82
N ILE A 464 -24.74 0.65 7.08
CA ILE A 464 -23.28 0.48 7.16
C ILE A 464 -22.62 0.74 5.79
N GLY A 465 -21.61 1.60 5.74
CA GLY A 465 -20.80 1.86 4.52
C GLY A 465 -21.49 2.65 3.42
N ILE A 466 -22.57 3.39 3.75
CA ILE A 466 -23.25 4.30 2.83
C ILE A 466 -22.61 5.68 2.88
N GLU A 467 -22.52 6.32 1.71
CA GLU A 467 -22.05 7.72 1.59
C GLU A 467 -22.93 8.67 2.42
N VAL A 468 -22.30 9.43 3.32
CA VAL A 468 -23.01 10.37 4.19
C VAL A 468 -23.61 11.52 3.36
N GLY A 469 -24.93 11.67 3.41
CA GLY A 469 -25.65 12.77 2.72
C GLY A 469 -26.24 12.41 1.36
N THR A 470 -26.28 11.13 0.97
CA THR A 470 -27.00 10.70 -0.23
C THR A 470 -28.49 10.49 0.03
N SER A 471 -29.29 10.56 -1.03
CA SER A 471 -30.74 10.34 -0.99
C SER A 471 -31.15 8.97 -0.44
N GLU A 472 -30.26 8.00 -0.45
CA GLU A 472 -30.47 6.67 0.16
C GLU A 472 -30.58 6.70 1.70
N GLN A 473 -30.13 7.78 2.36
CA GLN A 473 -30.35 7.99 3.81
C GLN A 473 -31.70 8.62 4.12
N ARG A 474 -32.46 9.06 3.12
CA ARG A 474 -33.76 9.75 3.30
C ARG A 474 -34.97 8.85 3.02
N GLN A 475 -34.75 7.60 2.67
CA GLN A 475 -35.77 6.56 2.57
C GLN A 475 -35.58 5.53 3.73
#